data_63a45b791dde75f78fd67208a1249642
#
_entry.id   63a45b791dde75f78fd67208a1249642
#
_cell.length_a   1.000
_cell.length_b   1.000
_cell.length_c   1.000
_cell.angle_alpha   90.00
_cell.angle_beta   90.00
_cell.angle_gamma   90.00
#
_symmetry.space_group_name_H-M   'P 1'
#
loop_
_entity.id
_entity.type
_entity.pdbx_description
1 polymer ?
#
loop_
_entity_poly.entity_id
_entity_poly.type
_entity_poly.pdbx_seq_one_letter_code
_entity_poly.pdbx_strand_id
1 'polypeptide(L)'
;MKNDLPLLQSTTLFSGLSAEELQALLTRLGAVERSFGRGEVLVLAGAPSRRVGVVLSGELEAYRPGPEGARVPITRVEPGGVFGDVLGGSSLASPVTVLAATACEVLLVPYEQLLLSDGSPAHQRVLQNLVRTISDKYFLLSRRVDLLVLKSLRAKVCAYLLNESERAGSLTFSIPFSRVQLADYLNCDRSALRL
;
A
#
# COMPACT_ATOMS: atom_id res chain seq x y z
N MET A 1 -12.59 -1.96 17.70
CA MET A 1 -11.33 -1.31 18.18
C MET A 1 -10.52 -2.12 19.19
N LYS A 2 -11.06 -2.64 20.32
CA LYS A 2 -10.20 -3.36 21.30
C LYS A 2 -9.59 -4.66 20.76
N ASN A 3 -10.26 -5.37 19.88
CA ASN A 3 -9.77 -6.65 19.35
C ASN A 3 -8.73 -6.47 18.20
N ASP A 4 -8.63 -5.30 17.62
CA ASP A 4 -7.81 -5.05 16.42
C ASP A 4 -6.47 -4.36 16.75
N LEU A 5 -6.27 -3.99 18.03
CA LEU A 5 -5.04 -3.32 18.48
C LEU A 5 -3.76 -4.11 18.12
N PRO A 6 -3.69 -5.44 18.31
CA PRO A 6 -2.49 -6.21 17.94
C PRO A 6 -2.22 -6.14 16.42
N LEU A 7 -3.27 -6.22 15.60
CA LEU A 7 -3.14 -6.09 14.15
C LEU A 7 -2.65 -4.68 13.78
N LEU A 8 -3.26 -3.65 14.36
CA LEU A 8 -2.86 -2.26 14.11
C LEU A 8 -1.42 -1.98 14.52
N GLN A 9 -0.96 -2.49 15.67
CA GLN A 9 0.43 -2.37 16.12
C GLN A 9 1.44 -3.07 15.18
N SER A 10 1.01 -4.13 14.50
CA SER A 10 1.85 -4.83 13.50
C SER A 10 1.96 -4.09 12.17
N THR A 11 1.11 -3.08 11.92
CA THR A 11 1.15 -2.29 10.70
C THR A 11 2.36 -1.37 10.66
N THR A 12 2.83 -1.06 9.45
CA THR A 12 3.93 -0.08 9.27
C THR A 12 3.59 1.29 9.85
N LEU A 13 2.33 1.71 9.74
CA LEU A 13 1.86 3.03 10.17
C LEU A 13 1.92 3.20 11.70
N PHE A 14 1.52 2.19 12.46
CA PHE A 14 1.39 2.26 13.92
C PHE A 14 2.47 1.48 14.67
N SER A 15 3.48 0.99 13.96
CA SER A 15 4.56 0.23 14.57
C SER A 15 5.31 1.03 15.65
N GLY A 16 5.65 0.35 16.74
CA GLY A 16 6.40 0.93 17.85
C GLY A 16 5.58 1.74 18.85
N LEU A 17 4.24 1.70 18.77
CA LEU A 17 3.35 2.25 19.79
C LEU A 17 2.87 1.16 20.75
N SER A 18 2.69 1.49 22.03
CA SER A 18 1.95 0.63 22.95
C SER A 18 0.45 0.62 22.63
N ALA A 19 -0.28 -0.37 23.16
CA ALA A 19 -1.74 -0.44 22.95
C ALA A 19 -2.46 0.80 23.50
N GLU A 20 -1.99 1.32 24.63
CA GLU A 20 -2.56 2.50 25.29
C GLU A 20 -2.28 3.77 24.48
N GLU A 21 -1.03 3.96 24.01
CA GLU A 21 -0.66 5.08 23.14
C GLU A 21 -1.47 5.07 21.84
N LEU A 22 -1.60 3.89 21.21
CA LEU A 22 -2.35 3.72 19.98
C LEU A 22 -3.83 4.05 20.19
N GLN A 23 -4.47 3.51 21.22
CA GLN A 23 -5.88 3.77 21.50
C GLN A 23 -6.15 5.25 21.78
N ALA A 24 -5.32 5.89 22.60
CA ALA A 24 -5.42 7.32 22.88
C ALA A 24 -5.23 8.17 21.63
N LEU A 25 -4.27 7.81 20.81
CA LEU A 25 -3.98 8.50 19.55
C LEU A 25 -5.12 8.37 18.53
N LEU A 26 -5.65 7.15 18.31
CA LEU A 26 -6.76 6.92 17.38
C LEU A 26 -8.01 7.73 17.78
N THR A 27 -8.29 7.84 19.07
CA THR A 27 -9.38 8.67 19.57
C THR A 27 -9.16 10.15 19.23
N ARG A 28 -7.96 10.68 19.44
CA ARG A 28 -7.61 12.08 19.14
C ARG A 28 -7.62 12.37 17.65
N LEU A 29 -7.18 11.43 16.83
CA LEU A 29 -7.17 11.56 15.37
C LEU A 29 -8.59 11.46 14.78
N GLY A 30 -9.61 11.15 15.56
CA GLY A 30 -10.96 10.93 15.06
C GLY A 30 -11.05 9.72 14.12
N ALA A 31 -10.26 8.68 14.40
CA ALA A 31 -10.28 7.46 13.64
C ALA A 31 -11.63 6.75 13.76
N VAL A 32 -12.15 6.25 12.65
CA VAL A 32 -13.45 5.55 12.60
C VAL A 32 -13.32 4.21 11.91
N GLU A 33 -13.96 3.21 12.45
CA GLU A 33 -14.13 1.91 11.79
C GLU A 33 -15.33 1.98 10.85
N ARG A 34 -15.17 1.37 9.68
CA ARG A 34 -16.23 1.25 8.68
C ARG A 34 -16.22 -0.12 8.04
N SER A 35 -17.44 -0.65 7.85
CA SER A 35 -17.68 -1.88 7.10
C SER A 35 -18.09 -1.53 5.67
N PHE A 36 -17.64 -2.33 4.73
CA PHE A 36 -17.97 -2.23 3.31
C PHE A 36 -18.36 -3.61 2.78
N GLY A 37 -19.45 -3.66 2.04
CA GLY A 37 -19.86 -4.85 1.31
C GLY A 37 -19.01 -5.06 0.06
N ARG A 38 -18.95 -6.30 -0.45
CA ARG A 38 -18.24 -6.62 -1.68
C ARG A 38 -18.69 -5.71 -2.85
N GLY A 39 -17.73 -5.09 -3.52
CA GLY A 39 -17.94 -4.19 -4.65
C GLY A 39 -18.15 -2.73 -4.26
N GLU A 40 -18.30 -2.39 -2.98
CA GLU A 40 -18.40 -1.01 -2.54
C GLU A 40 -17.07 -0.26 -2.72
N VAL A 41 -17.17 1.00 -3.14
CA VAL A 41 -16.02 1.85 -3.45
C VAL A 41 -15.63 2.66 -2.23
N LEU A 42 -14.36 2.55 -1.83
CA LEU A 42 -13.76 3.31 -0.74
C LEU A 42 -13.06 4.58 -1.24
N VAL A 43 -12.39 4.48 -2.39
CA VAL A 43 -11.72 5.59 -3.06
C VAL A 43 -12.10 5.54 -4.54
N LEU A 44 -12.55 6.67 -5.09
CA LEU A 44 -12.92 6.78 -6.49
C LEU A 44 -11.81 7.50 -7.28
N ALA A 45 -11.42 6.93 -8.42
CA ALA A 45 -10.52 7.60 -9.36
C ALA A 45 -11.15 8.93 -9.82
N GLY A 46 -10.33 9.98 -9.90
CA GLY A 46 -10.79 11.33 -10.22
C GLY A 46 -11.33 12.13 -9.03
N ALA A 47 -11.54 11.51 -7.86
CA ALA A 47 -11.95 12.18 -6.64
C ALA A 47 -10.77 12.40 -5.68
N PRO A 48 -10.78 13.45 -4.85
CA PRO A 48 -9.77 13.63 -3.81
C PRO A 48 -9.95 12.55 -2.72
N SER A 49 -8.85 12.00 -2.25
CA SER A 49 -8.83 11.12 -1.07
C SER A 49 -8.17 11.86 0.09
N ARG A 50 -8.88 11.97 1.21
CA ARG A 50 -8.41 12.68 2.41
C ARG A 50 -8.32 11.78 3.63
N ARG A 51 -8.25 10.48 3.42
CA ARG A 51 -8.18 9.50 4.51
C ARG A 51 -7.08 8.49 4.24
N VAL A 52 -6.38 8.12 5.30
CA VAL A 52 -5.53 6.93 5.33
C VAL A 52 -6.34 5.83 5.98
N GLY A 53 -6.28 4.63 5.41
CA GLY A 53 -6.99 3.48 5.94
C GLY A 53 -6.07 2.30 6.22
N VAL A 54 -6.48 1.48 7.20
CA VAL A 54 -5.90 0.17 7.48
C VAL A 54 -7.00 -0.87 7.33
N VAL A 55 -6.73 -1.94 6.60
CA VAL A 55 -7.65 -3.07 6.48
C VAL A 55 -7.61 -3.88 7.77
N LEU A 56 -8.76 -4.04 8.43
CA LEU A 56 -8.90 -4.84 9.66
C LEU A 56 -9.29 -6.27 9.32
N SER A 57 -10.22 -6.44 8.38
CA SER A 57 -10.64 -7.75 7.87
C SER A 57 -11.07 -7.66 6.41
N GLY A 58 -11.09 -8.81 5.71
CA GLY A 58 -11.41 -8.88 4.29
C GLY A 58 -10.27 -8.38 3.40
N GLU A 59 -10.57 -8.04 2.14
CA GLU A 59 -9.60 -7.63 1.14
C GLU A 59 -10.10 -6.45 0.33
N LEU A 60 -9.19 -5.54 -0.01
CA LEU A 60 -9.44 -4.46 -0.96
C LEU A 60 -8.69 -4.73 -2.27
N GLU A 61 -9.24 -4.23 -3.36
CA GLU A 61 -8.61 -4.22 -4.67
C GLU A 61 -8.48 -2.79 -5.16
N ALA A 62 -7.26 -2.41 -5.56
CA ALA A 62 -6.98 -1.13 -6.20
C ALA A 62 -6.77 -1.35 -7.69
N TYR A 63 -7.46 -0.59 -8.53
CA TYR A 63 -7.31 -0.61 -9.98
C TYR A 63 -7.31 0.79 -10.58
N ARG A 64 -6.70 0.93 -11.74
CA ARG A 64 -6.77 2.15 -12.56
C ARG A 64 -7.83 1.96 -13.64
N PRO A 65 -8.73 2.93 -13.85
CA PRO A 65 -9.59 2.94 -15.03
C PRO A 65 -8.74 2.98 -16.29
N GLY A 66 -8.96 2.01 -17.18
CA GLY A 66 -8.34 1.93 -18.49
C GLY A 66 -9.30 2.39 -19.59
N PRO A 67 -8.83 2.36 -20.85
CA PRO A 67 -9.67 2.62 -22.02
C PRO A 67 -10.88 1.67 -22.05
N GLU A 68 -11.98 2.14 -22.61
CA GLU A 68 -13.21 1.35 -22.82
C GLU A 68 -13.80 0.71 -21.54
N GLY A 69 -13.50 1.30 -20.36
CA GLY A 69 -13.99 0.79 -19.09
C GLY A 69 -13.20 -0.39 -18.53
N ALA A 70 -12.07 -0.74 -19.13
CA ALA A 70 -11.18 -1.78 -18.61
C ALA A 70 -10.69 -1.42 -17.21
N ARG A 71 -10.46 -2.45 -16.37
CA ARG A 71 -9.86 -2.30 -15.05
C ARG A 71 -8.43 -2.83 -15.09
N VAL A 72 -7.46 -1.93 -14.91
CA VAL A 72 -6.06 -2.32 -14.81
C VAL A 72 -5.73 -2.53 -13.33
N PRO A 73 -5.56 -3.79 -12.88
CA PRO A 73 -5.28 -4.06 -11.48
C PRO A 73 -3.92 -3.47 -11.09
N ILE A 74 -3.86 -2.87 -9.91
CA ILE A 74 -2.64 -2.28 -9.34
C ILE A 74 -2.13 -3.14 -8.19
N THR A 75 -2.98 -3.39 -7.18
CA THR A 75 -2.60 -4.15 -6.00
C THR A 75 -3.85 -4.64 -5.26
N ARG A 76 -3.66 -5.65 -4.42
CA ARG A 76 -4.59 -6.03 -3.36
C ARG A 76 -4.05 -5.59 -2.03
N VAL A 77 -4.94 -5.28 -1.09
CA VAL A 77 -4.60 -4.90 0.27
C VAL A 77 -5.31 -5.85 1.21
N GLU A 78 -4.53 -6.61 1.94
CA GLU A 78 -4.95 -7.62 2.92
C GLU A 78 -5.01 -7.02 4.33
N PRO A 79 -5.52 -7.74 5.35
CA PRO A 79 -5.53 -7.28 6.73
C PRO A 79 -4.14 -6.83 7.21
N GLY A 80 -4.09 -5.68 7.87
CA GLY A 80 -2.86 -4.99 8.26
C GLY A 80 -2.26 -4.09 7.15
N GLY A 81 -2.76 -4.20 5.92
CA GLY A 81 -2.30 -3.34 4.82
C GLY A 81 -2.82 -1.91 4.94
N VAL A 82 -1.98 -0.94 4.57
CA VAL A 82 -2.27 0.50 4.59
C VAL A 82 -2.59 1.00 3.19
N PHE A 83 -3.67 1.75 3.05
CA PHE A 83 -4.08 2.39 1.80
C PHE A 83 -4.40 3.89 2.00
N GLY A 84 -4.40 4.66 0.91
CA GLY A 84 -4.68 6.10 0.95
C GLY A 84 -3.53 6.97 1.50
N ASP A 85 -2.46 6.39 1.98
CA ASP A 85 -1.30 7.06 2.56
C ASP A 85 -0.58 8.01 1.58
N VAL A 86 -0.44 7.61 0.33
CA VAL A 86 0.13 8.46 -0.73
C VAL A 86 -0.90 9.48 -1.23
N LEU A 87 -2.17 9.04 -1.36
CA LEU A 87 -3.25 9.85 -1.94
C LEU A 87 -3.68 10.99 -1.02
N GLY A 88 -3.73 10.72 0.29
CA GLY A 88 -4.21 11.68 1.28
C GLY A 88 -3.37 12.95 1.36
N GLY A 89 -2.06 12.86 1.06
CA GLY A 89 -1.13 14.00 1.05
C GLY A 89 -1.04 14.73 -0.28
N SER A 90 -1.71 14.23 -1.32
CA SER A 90 -1.67 14.83 -2.64
C SER A 90 -2.80 15.84 -2.85
N SER A 91 -2.49 16.95 -3.51
CA SER A 91 -3.50 17.87 -4.05
C SER A 91 -4.16 17.34 -5.33
N LEU A 92 -3.61 16.27 -5.91
CA LEU A 92 -4.12 15.66 -7.12
C LEU A 92 -5.27 14.71 -6.80
N ALA A 93 -6.19 14.57 -7.73
CA ALA A 93 -7.22 13.56 -7.68
C ALA A 93 -6.61 12.15 -7.72
N SER A 94 -7.26 11.18 -7.06
CA SER A 94 -6.78 9.80 -7.05
C SER A 94 -6.69 9.23 -8.46
N PRO A 95 -5.56 8.66 -8.88
CA PRO A 95 -5.47 7.98 -10.18
C PRO A 95 -6.06 6.56 -10.13
N VAL A 96 -6.47 6.09 -8.96
CA VAL A 96 -6.95 4.72 -8.74
C VAL A 96 -8.31 4.70 -8.04
N THR A 97 -9.09 3.67 -8.35
CA THR A 97 -10.26 3.28 -7.57
C THR A 97 -9.87 2.16 -6.63
N VAL A 98 -10.29 2.27 -5.37
CA VAL A 98 -10.16 1.20 -4.36
C VAL A 98 -11.55 0.72 -4.00
N LEU A 99 -11.79 -0.57 -4.12
CA LEU A 99 -13.07 -1.21 -3.78
C LEU A 99 -12.85 -2.42 -2.86
N ALA A 100 -13.91 -2.80 -2.18
CA ALA A 100 -13.95 -4.01 -1.38
C ALA A 100 -14.04 -5.25 -2.29
N ALA A 101 -12.99 -6.07 -2.34
CA ALA A 101 -12.97 -7.32 -3.09
C ALA A 101 -13.82 -8.40 -2.39
N THR A 102 -13.85 -8.36 -1.07
CA THR A 102 -14.73 -9.15 -0.18
C THR A 102 -15.47 -8.21 0.76
N ALA A 103 -16.40 -8.69 1.56
CA ALA A 103 -16.86 -7.91 2.73
C ALA A 103 -15.65 -7.61 3.61
N CYS A 104 -15.47 -6.35 4.00
CA CYS A 104 -14.28 -5.91 4.73
C CYS A 104 -14.62 -4.87 5.80
N GLU A 105 -13.76 -4.81 6.81
CA GLU A 105 -13.73 -3.77 7.82
C GLU A 105 -12.43 -2.99 7.71
N VAL A 106 -12.51 -1.68 7.81
CA VAL A 106 -11.36 -0.80 7.69
C VAL A 106 -11.38 0.26 8.78
N LEU A 107 -10.19 0.61 9.28
CA LEU A 107 -9.98 1.78 10.10
C LEU A 107 -9.62 2.95 9.17
N LEU A 108 -10.35 4.05 9.27
CA LEU A 108 -10.12 5.26 8.49
C LEU A 108 -9.68 6.40 9.41
N VAL A 109 -8.57 7.02 9.07
CA VAL A 109 -8.00 8.16 9.79
C VAL A 109 -7.99 9.39 8.86
N PRO A 110 -8.55 10.54 9.27
CA PRO A 110 -8.46 11.77 8.48
C PRO A 110 -7.01 12.18 8.29
N TYR A 111 -6.58 12.38 7.04
CA TYR A 111 -5.18 12.69 6.72
C TYR A 111 -4.73 14.01 7.35
N GLU A 112 -5.61 15.00 7.37
CA GLU A 112 -5.33 16.30 7.97
C GLU A 112 -5.01 16.17 9.47
N GLN A 113 -5.70 15.29 10.18
CA GLN A 113 -5.46 15.05 11.61
C GLN A 113 -4.11 14.37 11.85
N LEU A 114 -3.67 13.51 10.91
CA LEU A 114 -2.32 12.93 10.96
C LEU A 114 -1.23 14.00 10.82
N LEU A 115 -1.46 15.05 10.02
CA LEU A 115 -0.49 16.11 9.81
C LEU A 115 -0.47 17.16 10.94
N LEU A 116 -1.59 17.35 11.64
CA LEU A 116 -1.72 18.26 12.76
C LEU A 116 -1.13 17.63 14.02
N SER A 117 0.20 17.73 14.17
CA SER A 117 0.89 17.17 15.33
C SER A 117 0.40 17.81 16.64
N ASP A 118 0.08 16.96 17.61
CA ASP A 118 -0.26 17.36 18.99
C ASP A 118 0.99 17.44 19.88
N GLY A 119 2.18 17.28 19.31
CA GLY A 119 3.47 17.29 20.02
C GLY A 119 3.76 16.02 20.81
N SER A 120 2.85 15.03 20.84
CA SER A 120 3.09 13.78 21.58
C SER A 120 4.11 12.87 20.85
N PRO A 121 4.93 12.11 21.61
CA PRO A 121 5.87 11.16 21.02
C PRO A 121 5.17 10.10 20.14
N ALA A 122 3.99 9.66 20.52
CA ALA A 122 3.19 8.70 19.77
C ALA A 122 2.78 9.27 18.39
N HIS A 123 2.31 10.52 18.36
CA HIS A 123 1.95 11.17 17.08
C HIS A 123 3.18 11.39 16.20
N GLN A 124 4.30 11.86 16.77
CA GLN A 124 5.54 12.02 16.03
C GLN A 124 6.02 10.71 15.40
N ARG A 125 5.89 9.59 16.12
CA ARG A 125 6.24 8.27 15.61
C ARG A 125 5.37 7.85 14.43
N VAL A 126 4.06 8.09 14.49
CA VAL A 126 3.15 7.80 13.36
C VAL A 126 3.50 8.65 12.14
N LEU A 127 3.82 9.93 12.32
CA LEU A 127 4.28 10.79 11.23
C LEU A 127 5.58 10.27 10.61
N GLN A 128 6.56 9.86 11.42
CA GLN A 128 7.80 9.27 10.94
C GLN A 128 7.55 7.97 10.17
N ASN A 129 6.67 7.11 10.68
CA ASN A 129 6.28 5.87 10.01
C ASN A 129 5.56 6.14 8.69
N LEU A 130 4.68 7.15 8.63
CA LEU A 130 3.99 7.56 7.40
C LEU A 130 5.01 8.03 6.35
N VAL A 131 5.93 8.93 6.71
CA VAL A 131 6.98 9.42 5.80
C VAL A 131 7.84 8.26 5.30
N ARG A 132 8.26 7.36 6.19
CA ARG A 132 9.03 6.16 5.81
C ARG A 132 8.26 5.30 4.82
N THR A 133 6.98 5.00 5.09
CA THR A 133 6.14 4.18 4.23
C THR A 133 6.00 4.78 2.83
N ILE A 134 5.80 6.10 2.74
CA ILE A 134 5.71 6.81 1.45
C ILE A 134 7.06 6.76 0.72
N SER A 135 8.16 6.98 1.44
CA SER A 135 9.51 6.92 0.87
C SER A 135 9.83 5.53 0.33
N ASP A 136 9.52 4.48 1.07
CA ASP A 136 9.73 3.09 0.64
C ASP A 136 8.90 2.77 -0.63
N LYS A 137 7.64 3.20 -0.69
CA LYS A 137 6.81 3.05 -1.88
C LYS A 137 7.38 3.82 -3.09
N TYR A 138 7.92 5.03 -2.86
CA TYR A 138 8.57 5.81 -3.91
C TYR A 138 9.79 5.07 -4.46
N PHE A 139 10.68 4.57 -3.59
CA PHE A 139 11.88 3.84 -4.04
C PHE A 139 11.53 2.53 -4.76
N LEU A 140 10.50 1.81 -4.30
CA LEU A 140 10.01 0.61 -5.00
C LEU A 140 9.51 0.96 -6.41
N LEU A 141 8.74 2.06 -6.54
CA LEU A 141 8.26 2.53 -7.83
C LEU A 141 9.42 2.97 -8.73
N SER A 142 10.38 3.75 -8.20
CA SER A 142 11.56 4.20 -8.94
C SER A 142 12.35 3.01 -9.49
N ARG A 143 12.65 2.02 -8.66
CA ARG A 143 13.32 0.78 -9.12
C ARG A 143 12.55 0.05 -10.22
N ARG A 144 11.23 0.03 -10.13
CA ARG A 144 10.40 -0.59 -11.18
C ARG A 144 10.49 0.21 -12.49
N VAL A 145 10.50 1.53 -12.44
CA VAL A 145 10.70 2.38 -13.61
C VAL A 145 12.05 2.11 -14.24
N ASP A 146 13.14 2.03 -13.44
CA ASP A 146 14.48 1.73 -13.91
C ASP A 146 14.54 0.38 -14.66
N LEU A 147 13.85 -0.64 -14.12
CA LEU A 147 13.73 -1.94 -14.81
C LEU A 147 12.98 -1.83 -16.15
N LEU A 148 11.90 -1.04 -16.20
CA LEU A 148 11.08 -0.92 -17.42
C LEU A 148 11.79 -0.19 -18.53
N VAL A 149 12.71 0.73 -18.24
CA VAL A 149 13.53 1.47 -19.20
C VAL A 149 14.58 0.58 -19.87
N LEU A 150 14.98 -0.54 -19.25
CA LEU A 150 15.94 -1.47 -19.85
C LEU A 150 15.36 -2.10 -21.14
N LYS A 151 16.14 -2.08 -22.22
CA LYS A 151 15.66 -2.51 -23.54
C LYS A 151 15.56 -4.04 -23.68
N SER A 152 16.47 -4.80 -23.06
CA SER A 152 16.49 -6.25 -23.22
C SER A 152 15.87 -6.96 -22.02
N LEU A 153 15.13 -8.03 -22.26
CA LEU A 153 14.57 -8.87 -21.21
C LEU A 153 15.67 -9.42 -20.28
N ARG A 154 16.80 -9.82 -20.85
CA ARG A 154 17.95 -10.29 -20.05
C ARG A 154 18.42 -9.24 -19.06
N ALA A 155 18.56 -7.98 -19.50
CA ALA A 155 18.94 -6.89 -18.60
C ALA A 155 17.89 -6.66 -17.50
N LYS A 156 16.60 -6.70 -17.83
CA LYS A 156 15.49 -6.58 -16.86
C LYS A 156 15.55 -7.70 -15.81
N VAL A 157 15.70 -8.95 -16.25
CA VAL A 157 15.78 -10.10 -15.32
C VAL A 157 17.02 -10.01 -14.44
N CYS A 158 18.20 -9.71 -15.00
CA CYS A 158 19.43 -9.55 -14.22
C CYS A 158 19.30 -8.44 -13.18
N ALA A 159 18.81 -7.26 -13.57
CA ALA A 159 18.61 -6.15 -12.64
C ALA A 159 17.58 -6.47 -11.54
N TYR A 160 16.49 -7.17 -11.89
CA TYR A 160 15.52 -7.65 -10.92
C TYR A 160 16.15 -8.60 -9.90
N LEU A 161 16.89 -9.61 -10.36
CA LEU A 161 17.55 -10.60 -9.49
C LEU A 161 18.61 -9.96 -8.59
N LEU A 162 19.37 -9.00 -9.11
CA LEU A 162 20.33 -8.24 -8.30
C LEU A 162 19.64 -7.46 -7.20
N ASN A 163 18.56 -6.74 -7.50
CA ASN A 163 17.76 -6.01 -6.51
C ASN A 163 17.20 -6.95 -5.43
N GLU A 164 16.69 -8.13 -5.80
CA GLU A 164 16.18 -9.11 -4.83
C GLU A 164 17.29 -9.69 -3.97
N SER A 165 18.48 -9.96 -4.54
CA SER A 165 19.65 -10.40 -3.81
C SER A 165 20.14 -9.35 -2.79
N GLU A 166 20.20 -8.08 -3.18
CA GLU A 166 20.53 -6.97 -2.28
C GLU A 166 19.51 -6.86 -1.13
N ARG A 167 18.21 -6.95 -1.45
CA ARG A 167 17.13 -6.91 -0.45
C ARG A 167 17.21 -8.08 0.53
N ALA A 168 17.56 -9.25 0.06
CA ALA A 168 17.70 -10.45 0.89
C ALA A 168 19.04 -10.48 1.67
N GLY A 169 20.02 -9.64 1.29
CA GLY A 169 21.39 -9.72 1.82
C GLY A 169 22.07 -11.05 1.50
N SER A 170 21.63 -11.77 0.48
CA SER A 170 22.06 -13.13 0.14
C SER A 170 21.90 -13.40 -1.35
N LEU A 171 22.78 -14.24 -1.90
CA LEU A 171 22.65 -14.75 -3.26
C LEU A 171 21.56 -15.85 -3.38
N THR A 172 21.07 -16.34 -2.23
CA THR A 172 19.97 -17.32 -2.18
C THR A 172 18.74 -16.64 -1.63
N PHE A 173 17.69 -16.53 -2.44
CA PHE A 173 16.43 -15.89 -2.09
C PHE A 173 15.27 -16.50 -2.86
N SER A 174 14.06 -16.27 -2.37
CA SER A 174 12.83 -16.68 -3.06
C SER A 174 12.25 -15.50 -3.83
N ILE A 175 11.83 -15.76 -5.06
CA ILE A 175 11.10 -14.78 -5.86
C ILE A 175 9.63 -14.82 -5.44
N PRO A 176 9.03 -13.70 -4.96
CA PRO A 176 7.65 -13.69 -4.46
C PRO A 176 6.59 -13.71 -5.57
N PHE A 177 7.01 -13.85 -6.82
CA PHE A 177 6.14 -13.87 -8.00
C PHE A 177 6.06 -15.23 -8.64
N SER A 178 4.86 -15.63 -9.06
CA SER A 178 4.70 -16.65 -10.08
C SER A 178 5.33 -16.19 -11.40
N ARG A 179 5.60 -17.12 -12.31
CA ARG A 179 6.16 -16.79 -13.63
C ARG A 179 5.30 -15.77 -14.40
N VAL A 180 3.98 -15.87 -14.28
CA VAL A 180 3.02 -14.94 -14.90
C VAL A 180 3.17 -13.54 -14.29
N GLN A 181 3.15 -13.47 -12.97
CA GLN A 181 3.30 -12.20 -12.26
C GLN A 181 4.66 -11.54 -12.51
N LEU A 182 5.74 -12.33 -12.63
CA LEU A 182 7.05 -11.80 -12.97
C LEU A 182 7.10 -11.24 -14.39
N ALA A 183 6.47 -11.92 -15.36
CA ALA A 183 6.36 -11.42 -16.73
C ALA A 183 5.60 -10.09 -16.78
N ASP A 184 4.49 -10.00 -16.08
CA ASP A 184 3.69 -8.78 -15.96
C ASP A 184 4.48 -7.66 -15.24
N TYR A 185 5.25 -8.00 -14.20
CA TYR A 185 6.10 -7.06 -13.47
C TYR A 185 7.21 -6.47 -14.36
N LEU A 186 7.86 -7.31 -15.17
CA LEU A 186 8.94 -6.93 -16.10
C LEU A 186 8.41 -6.36 -17.41
N ASN A 187 7.09 -6.33 -17.63
CA ASN A 187 6.44 -5.95 -18.87
C ASN A 187 7.06 -6.69 -20.08
N CYS A 188 6.93 -8.01 -20.06
CA CYS A 188 7.41 -8.87 -21.13
C CYS A 188 6.44 -10.02 -21.41
N ASP A 189 6.60 -10.68 -22.57
CA ASP A 189 5.83 -11.86 -22.89
C ASP A 189 6.17 -13.02 -21.94
N ARG A 190 5.14 -13.73 -21.50
CA ARG A 190 5.27 -14.92 -20.63
C ARG A 190 6.11 -16.02 -21.27
N SER A 191 5.98 -16.18 -22.59
CA SER A 191 6.73 -17.17 -23.35
C SER A 191 8.22 -16.86 -23.43
N ALA A 192 8.60 -15.60 -23.27
CA ALA A 192 9.98 -15.15 -23.29
C ALA A 192 10.71 -15.41 -21.95
N LEU A 193 9.97 -15.57 -20.85
CA LEU A 193 10.49 -15.95 -19.52
C LEU A 193 10.62 -17.48 -19.43
N ARG A 194 11.50 -18.08 -20.23
CA ARG A 194 11.91 -19.47 -20.07
C ARG A 194 13.01 -19.54 -19.00
N LEU A 195 12.63 -19.75 -17.77
CA LEU A 195 13.49 -20.09 -16.65
C LEU A 195 13.50 -21.59 -16.44
#